data_6ff6ee382a2460413ae420267d1f9ce8
#
_entry.id   6ff6ee382a2460413ae420267d1f9ce8
#
_cell.length_a   1.000
_cell.length_b   1.000
_cell.length_c   1.000
_cell.angle_alpha   90.00
_cell.angle_beta   90.00
_cell.angle_gamma   90.00
#
_symmetry.space_group_name_H-M   'P 1'
#
loop_
_entity.id
_entity.type
_entity.pdbx_description
1 polymer ?
#
loop_
_entity_poly.entity_id
_entity_poly.type
_entity_poly.pdbx_seq_one_letter_code
_entity_poly.pdbx_strand_id
1 'polypeptide(L)'
;MADVKSSRVTKERKSLAYLQKCKDNGEKIVQMCPGNRDYFFTMAADMSGLDVCRLTVPGDGSDPEMQIHIAPWWIKCVHNNTHTIHINFYMQTPTYASDRDALYNGSLYMNCGADSLLCMGITNDRVKYMSDNYLPLFGHIGALSGWQTVKQGGYKRLGKTAESAMEIFKMGYEYQENGMGCMTIELTPHEVSQAIAEKLRVPVISIAGSAPCDGSEMVDFDTFGMMPSFASHAKVYAEFFPFACEAYMSWAEDVRSGNYPEEKHCWHMDPAEAEKFKNMLEKF
;
A
#
# COMPACT_ATOMS: atom_id res chain seq x y z
N MET A 1 -18.86 -15.63 -11.33
CA MET A 1 -17.82 -14.58 -11.27
C MET A 1 -16.98 -14.73 -12.51
N ALA A 2 -16.74 -13.65 -13.25
CA ALA A 2 -15.81 -13.70 -14.37
C ALA A 2 -14.43 -14.13 -13.86
N ASP A 3 -13.73 -14.96 -14.62
CA ASP A 3 -12.40 -15.46 -14.29
C ASP A 3 -11.39 -14.30 -14.57
N VAL A 4 -11.36 -13.33 -13.65
CA VAL A 4 -10.51 -12.13 -13.77
C VAL A 4 -9.14 -12.49 -13.22
N LYS A 5 -8.32 -13.18 -14.01
CA LYS A 5 -6.95 -13.48 -13.65
C LYS A 5 -6.00 -13.04 -14.75
N SER A 6 -5.07 -12.14 -14.41
CA SER A 6 -4.04 -11.70 -15.34
C SER A 6 -3.06 -12.82 -15.66
N SER A 7 -2.59 -12.88 -16.93
CA SER A 7 -1.50 -13.77 -17.35
C SER A 7 -0.15 -13.47 -16.66
N ARG A 8 -0.02 -12.31 -16.01
CA ARG A 8 1.17 -11.90 -15.23
C ARG A 8 1.20 -12.44 -13.79
N VAL A 9 0.16 -13.15 -13.35
CA VAL A 9 0.16 -13.81 -12.04
C VAL A 9 1.18 -14.95 -12.06
N THR A 10 2.20 -14.84 -11.20
CA THR A 10 3.27 -15.84 -11.06
C THR A 10 2.78 -17.05 -10.27
N LYS A 11 3.54 -18.17 -10.29
CA LYS A 11 3.22 -19.34 -9.46
C LYS A 11 3.66 -19.15 -8.02
N GLU A 12 4.70 -18.37 -7.81
CA GLU A 12 5.33 -18.12 -6.51
C GLU A 12 5.25 -16.63 -6.18
N ARG A 13 5.39 -16.32 -4.88
CA ARG A 13 5.44 -14.95 -4.40
C ARG A 13 6.68 -14.23 -4.92
N LYS A 14 6.48 -13.02 -5.44
CA LYS A 14 7.53 -12.19 -5.99
C LYS A 14 8.48 -11.73 -4.87
N SER A 15 9.78 -11.80 -5.09
CA SER A 15 10.82 -11.41 -4.14
C SER A 15 11.58 -10.17 -4.60
N LEU A 16 12.47 -9.62 -3.77
CA LEU A 16 13.41 -8.56 -4.21
C LEU A 16 14.26 -9.02 -5.40
N ALA A 17 14.65 -10.30 -5.45
CA ALA A 17 15.38 -10.85 -6.60
C ALA A 17 14.54 -10.87 -7.88
N TYR A 18 13.22 -11.09 -7.77
CA TYR A 18 12.30 -10.94 -8.90
C TYR A 18 12.25 -9.48 -9.38
N LEU A 19 12.16 -8.51 -8.46
CA LEU A 19 12.16 -7.09 -8.83
C LEU A 19 13.48 -6.68 -9.50
N GLN A 20 14.61 -7.17 -8.99
CA GLN A 20 15.91 -6.95 -9.63
C GLN A 20 15.94 -7.50 -11.05
N LYS A 21 15.43 -8.71 -11.26
CA LYS A 21 15.34 -9.32 -12.60
C LYS A 21 14.44 -8.49 -13.53
N CYS A 22 13.36 -7.89 -13.04
CA CYS A 22 12.54 -6.98 -13.85
C CYS A 22 13.38 -5.79 -14.35
N LYS A 23 14.14 -5.14 -13.44
CA LYS A 23 15.06 -4.06 -13.83
C LYS A 23 16.08 -4.51 -14.86
N ASP A 24 16.76 -5.63 -14.63
CA ASP A 24 17.81 -6.16 -15.51
C ASP A 24 17.27 -6.47 -16.92
N ASN A 25 16.00 -6.87 -17.01
CA ASN A 25 15.30 -7.15 -18.26
C ASN A 25 14.62 -5.90 -18.89
N GLY A 26 14.63 -4.74 -18.23
CA GLY A 26 13.89 -3.56 -18.66
C GLY A 26 12.37 -3.69 -18.52
N GLU A 27 11.89 -4.64 -17.72
CA GLU A 27 10.47 -4.84 -17.41
C GLU A 27 10.01 -3.86 -16.32
N LYS A 28 8.84 -3.23 -16.50
CA LYS A 28 8.32 -2.26 -15.54
C LYS A 28 7.65 -2.94 -14.36
N ILE A 29 8.04 -2.52 -13.17
CA ILE A 29 7.48 -2.96 -11.89
C ILE A 29 6.24 -2.10 -11.58
N VAL A 30 5.12 -2.75 -11.26
CA VAL A 30 3.88 -2.07 -10.91
C VAL A 30 3.62 -2.24 -9.42
N GLN A 31 3.65 -1.12 -8.70
CA GLN A 31 3.44 -1.08 -7.26
C GLN A 31 2.14 -0.35 -6.93
N MET A 32 1.40 -0.88 -5.96
CA MET A 32 0.23 -0.21 -5.39
C MET A 32 0.42 0.07 -3.91
N CYS A 33 -0.18 1.16 -3.43
CA CYS A 33 -0.32 1.47 -2.02
C CYS A 33 -1.81 1.42 -1.66
N PRO A 34 -2.25 0.50 -0.78
CA PRO A 34 -3.66 0.41 -0.39
C PRO A 34 -4.02 1.58 0.52
N GLY A 35 -4.48 2.67 -0.09
CA GLY A 35 -4.81 3.91 0.60
C GLY A 35 -5.98 3.80 1.56
N ASN A 36 -6.94 2.88 1.32
CA ASN A 36 -8.01 2.53 2.24
C ASN A 36 -7.61 1.45 3.26
N ARG A 37 -6.41 0.87 3.11
CA ARG A 37 -5.84 -0.13 4.00
C ARG A 37 -6.72 -1.37 4.20
N ASP A 38 -7.35 -1.79 3.11
CA ASP A 38 -8.20 -2.96 3.03
C ASP A 38 -7.49 -4.09 2.27
N TYR A 39 -7.58 -5.32 2.76
CA TYR A 39 -6.95 -6.48 2.08
C TYR A 39 -7.65 -6.84 0.75
N PHE A 40 -8.91 -6.45 0.57
CA PHE A 40 -9.65 -6.69 -0.67
C PHE A 40 -8.94 -6.11 -1.90
N PHE A 41 -8.49 -4.84 -1.82
CA PHE A 41 -7.75 -4.22 -2.92
C PHE A 41 -6.39 -4.86 -3.15
N THR A 42 -5.73 -5.33 -2.08
CA THR A 42 -4.48 -6.09 -2.22
C THR A 42 -4.72 -7.46 -2.89
N MET A 43 -5.83 -8.15 -2.58
CA MET A 43 -6.25 -9.36 -3.30
C MET A 43 -6.51 -9.06 -4.78
N ALA A 44 -7.24 -7.99 -5.08
CA ALA A 44 -7.52 -7.58 -6.46
C ALA A 44 -6.22 -7.27 -7.23
N ALA A 45 -5.27 -6.59 -6.60
CA ALA A 45 -3.94 -6.30 -7.16
C ALA A 45 -3.15 -7.59 -7.45
N ASP A 46 -3.15 -8.55 -6.51
CA ASP A 46 -2.51 -9.85 -6.68
C ASP A 46 -3.10 -10.62 -7.87
N MET A 47 -4.42 -10.72 -7.94
CA MET A 47 -5.13 -11.39 -9.05
C MET A 47 -4.94 -10.66 -10.39
N SER A 48 -4.71 -9.35 -10.36
CA SER A 48 -4.42 -8.54 -11.55
C SER A 48 -2.95 -8.61 -11.98
N GLY A 49 -2.09 -9.29 -11.21
CA GLY A 49 -0.69 -9.52 -11.53
C GLY A 49 0.23 -8.33 -11.23
N LEU A 50 -0.16 -7.42 -10.34
CA LEU A 50 0.73 -6.38 -9.85
C LEU A 50 1.93 -6.99 -9.12
N ASP A 51 3.02 -6.25 -9.04
CA ASP A 51 4.29 -6.79 -8.53
C ASP A 51 4.47 -6.55 -7.04
N VAL A 52 4.13 -5.37 -6.55
CA VAL A 52 4.37 -4.96 -5.17
C VAL A 52 3.14 -4.31 -4.54
N CYS A 53 2.85 -4.67 -3.31
CA CYS A 53 1.95 -3.95 -2.41
C CYS A 53 2.78 -3.28 -1.32
N ARG A 54 2.77 -1.94 -1.25
CA ARG A 54 3.31 -1.19 -0.11
C ARG A 54 2.28 -1.18 1.02
N LEU A 55 2.32 -2.22 1.83
CA LEU A 55 1.35 -2.44 2.89
C LEU A 55 1.60 -1.52 4.08
N THR A 56 0.55 -0.82 4.50
CA THR A 56 0.52 -0.04 5.75
C THR A 56 -0.50 -0.65 6.71
N VAL A 57 -0.41 -0.35 8.01
CA VAL A 57 -1.46 -0.74 8.96
C VAL A 57 -2.77 -0.02 8.66
N PRO A 58 -3.93 -0.61 9.00
CA PRO A 58 -5.22 0.07 8.91
C PRO A 58 -5.26 1.37 9.75
N GLY A 59 -6.14 2.30 9.42
CA GLY A 59 -6.33 3.53 10.18
C GLY A 59 -5.19 4.54 10.01
N ASP A 60 -4.81 5.23 11.08
CA ASP A 60 -3.66 6.13 11.09
C ASP A 60 -2.36 5.30 11.18
N GLY A 61 -1.68 5.19 10.05
CA GLY A 61 -0.44 4.44 9.95
C GLY A 61 0.72 5.01 10.78
N SER A 62 0.60 6.21 11.33
CA SER A 62 1.60 6.84 12.21
C SER A 62 1.43 6.45 13.68
N ASP A 63 0.33 5.81 14.06
CA ASP A 63 0.07 5.38 15.43
C ASP A 63 1.02 4.23 15.83
N PRO A 64 1.90 4.41 16.84
CA PRO A 64 2.82 3.37 17.30
C PRO A 64 2.12 2.09 17.80
N GLU A 65 0.96 2.21 18.43
CA GLU A 65 0.19 1.06 18.92
C GLU A 65 -0.30 0.20 17.75
N MET A 66 -0.75 0.82 16.67
CA MET A 66 -1.13 0.11 15.45
C MET A 66 0.06 -0.63 14.83
N GLN A 67 1.26 -0.01 14.84
CA GLN A 67 2.47 -0.64 14.32
C GLN A 67 2.91 -1.84 15.16
N ILE A 68 2.80 -1.77 16.47
CA ILE A 68 3.28 -2.82 17.38
C ILE A 68 2.25 -3.95 17.52
N HIS A 69 1.00 -3.62 17.74
CA HIS A 69 -0.03 -4.58 18.13
C HIS A 69 -0.90 -5.08 16.98
N ILE A 70 -1.16 -4.25 15.99
CA ILE A 70 -2.05 -4.59 14.87
C ILE A 70 -1.27 -5.10 13.64
N ALA A 71 -0.10 -4.54 13.36
CA ALA A 71 0.68 -4.91 12.18
C ALA A 71 0.94 -6.42 12.05
N PRO A 72 1.34 -7.16 13.11
CA PRO A 72 1.56 -8.60 13.00
C PRO A 72 0.34 -9.39 12.51
N TRP A 73 -0.83 -9.05 13.05
CA TRP A 73 -2.10 -9.65 12.61
C TRP A 73 -2.46 -9.22 11.19
N TRP A 74 -2.31 -7.94 10.88
CA TRP A 74 -2.66 -7.37 9.59
C TRP A 74 -1.81 -7.94 8.45
N ILE A 75 -0.49 -8.05 8.65
CA ILE A 75 0.42 -8.67 7.67
C ILE A 75 -0.02 -10.11 7.40
N LYS A 76 -0.33 -10.91 8.44
CA LYS A 76 -0.83 -12.28 8.28
C LYS A 76 -2.15 -12.31 7.51
N CYS A 77 -3.06 -11.38 7.78
CA CYS A 77 -4.34 -11.29 7.07
C CYS A 77 -4.12 -11.09 5.57
N VAL A 78 -3.28 -10.12 5.19
CA VAL A 78 -2.96 -9.86 3.79
C VAL A 78 -2.18 -11.02 3.16
N HIS A 79 -1.18 -11.55 3.86
CA HIS A 79 -0.38 -12.69 3.37
C HIS A 79 -1.23 -13.92 3.06
N ASN A 80 -2.18 -14.26 3.93
CA ASN A 80 -3.05 -15.43 3.77
C ASN A 80 -4.10 -15.27 2.66
N ASN A 81 -4.39 -14.04 2.25
CA ASN A 81 -5.35 -13.72 1.21
C ASN A 81 -4.71 -13.30 -0.13
N THR A 82 -3.39 -13.34 -0.24
CA THR A 82 -2.62 -13.06 -1.46
C THR A 82 -1.60 -14.16 -1.71
N HIS A 83 -1.20 -14.37 -2.98
CA HIS A 83 -0.36 -15.52 -3.33
C HIS A 83 0.95 -15.14 -4.02
N THR A 84 0.95 -14.10 -4.84
CA THR A 84 2.07 -13.79 -5.75
C THR A 84 2.64 -12.39 -5.57
N ILE A 85 1.84 -11.42 -5.13
CA ILE A 85 2.28 -10.03 -4.94
C ILE A 85 3.31 -9.93 -3.80
N HIS A 86 4.37 -9.16 -4.01
CA HIS A 86 5.37 -8.86 -2.99
C HIS A 86 4.80 -7.91 -1.94
N ILE A 87 4.80 -8.33 -0.67
CA ILE A 87 4.32 -7.52 0.45
C ILE A 87 5.49 -6.72 1.02
N ASN A 88 5.58 -5.45 0.65
CA ASN A 88 6.53 -4.49 1.19
C ASN A 88 5.88 -3.76 2.37
N PHE A 89 6.19 -4.17 3.60
CA PHE A 89 5.55 -3.58 4.78
C PHE A 89 6.19 -2.26 5.20
N TYR A 90 5.37 -1.19 5.29
CA TYR A 90 5.82 0.11 5.77
C TYR A 90 5.94 0.10 7.30
N MET A 91 7.16 -0.14 7.76
CA MET A 91 7.57 -0.11 9.14
C MET A 91 7.84 1.33 9.56
N GLN A 92 7.14 1.84 10.56
CA GLN A 92 7.26 3.22 11.03
C GLN A 92 7.94 3.32 12.39
N THR A 93 8.53 4.46 12.68
CA THR A 93 9.02 4.76 14.04
C THR A 93 7.85 4.80 15.04
N PRO A 94 8.04 4.32 16.30
CA PRO A 94 9.34 3.97 16.90
C PRO A 94 9.81 2.53 16.66
N THR A 95 9.19 1.75 15.78
CA THR A 95 9.48 0.30 15.61
C THR A 95 10.91 0.00 15.18
N TYR A 96 11.67 1.01 14.71
CA TYR A 96 13.11 0.92 14.40
C TYR A 96 13.92 2.05 15.07
N ALA A 97 13.50 2.49 16.27
CA ALA A 97 14.16 3.57 16.99
C ALA A 97 15.55 3.17 17.51
N SER A 98 15.78 1.90 17.79
CA SER A 98 17.08 1.32 18.12
C SER A 98 17.40 0.12 17.21
N ASP A 99 18.64 -0.35 17.21
CA ASP A 99 19.03 -1.54 16.46
C ASP A 99 18.29 -2.79 16.96
N ARG A 100 18.08 -2.87 18.28
CA ARG A 100 17.27 -3.94 18.89
C ARG A 100 15.83 -3.89 18.39
N ASP A 101 15.19 -2.72 18.41
CA ASP A 101 13.80 -2.57 17.97
C ASP A 101 13.68 -2.89 16.48
N ALA A 102 14.63 -2.40 15.66
CA ALA A 102 14.67 -2.64 14.23
C ALA A 102 14.75 -4.12 13.90
N LEU A 103 15.65 -4.88 14.57
CA LEU A 103 15.81 -6.31 14.35
C LEU A 103 14.62 -7.10 14.89
N TYR A 104 14.16 -6.81 16.12
CA TYR A 104 13.04 -7.51 16.74
C TYR A 104 11.75 -7.34 15.95
N ASN A 105 11.33 -6.10 15.70
CA ASN A 105 10.10 -5.82 14.98
C ASN A 105 10.21 -6.23 13.51
N GLY A 106 11.36 -5.98 12.86
CA GLY A 106 11.58 -6.42 11.49
C GLY A 106 11.44 -7.93 11.36
N SER A 107 12.08 -8.70 12.22
CA SER A 107 11.97 -10.18 12.24
C SER A 107 10.54 -10.64 12.52
N LEU A 108 9.82 -9.95 13.43
CA LEU A 108 8.41 -10.23 13.70
C LEU A 108 7.54 -10.05 12.46
N TYR A 109 7.69 -8.95 11.74
CA TYR A 109 6.90 -8.67 10.54
C TYR A 109 7.23 -9.63 9.39
N MET A 110 8.50 -9.98 9.22
CA MET A 110 8.90 -11.01 8.25
C MET A 110 8.28 -12.38 8.58
N ASN A 111 8.31 -12.80 9.85
CA ASN A 111 7.65 -14.04 10.30
C ASN A 111 6.12 -13.99 10.18
N CYS A 112 5.52 -12.82 10.06
CA CYS A 112 4.09 -12.66 9.81
C CYS A 112 3.74 -12.69 8.32
N GLY A 113 4.73 -12.69 7.42
CA GLY A 113 4.53 -12.83 5.98
C GLY A 113 4.80 -11.58 5.16
N ALA A 114 5.49 -10.57 5.71
CA ALA A 114 6.08 -9.52 4.88
C ALA A 114 7.22 -10.11 4.03
N ASP A 115 7.43 -9.58 2.83
CA ASP A 115 8.50 -9.99 1.92
C ASP A 115 9.69 -8.99 1.95
N SER A 116 9.43 -7.77 2.39
CA SER A 116 10.43 -6.74 2.68
C SER A 116 9.88 -5.67 3.65
N LEU A 117 10.79 -4.86 4.18
CA LEU A 117 10.50 -3.79 5.13
C LEU A 117 10.89 -2.44 4.55
N LEU A 118 9.95 -1.51 4.50
CA LEU A 118 10.21 -0.12 4.12
C LEU A 118 10.35 0.73 5.38
N CYS A 119 11.53 1.38 5.56
CA CYS A 119 11.81 2.26 6.68
C CYS A 119 12.17 3.66 6.17
N MET A 120 11.28 4.63 6.31
CA MET A 120 11.54 6.01 5.86
C MET A 120 12.43 6.78 6.83
N GLY A 121 13.44 7.48 6.29
CA GLY A 121 14.31 8.33 7.10
C GLY A 121 15.21 7.58 8.09
N ILE A 122 15.46 6.31 7.84
CA ILE A 122 16.36 5.46 8.61
C ILE A 122 17.83 5.87 8.36
N THR A 123 18.69 5.68 9.35
CA THR A 123 20.13 5.94 9.23
C THR A 123 20.85 4.84 8.46
N ASN A 124 21.94 5.17 7.77
CA ASN A 124 22.76 4.21 7.02
C ASN A 124 23.30 3.08 7.90
N ASP A 125 23.76 3.38 9.11
CA ASP A 125 24.26 2.37 10.05
C ASP A 125 23.17 1.35 10.41
N ARG A 126 21.93 1.81 10.59
CA ARG A 126 20.80 0.91 10.88
C ARG A 126 20.36 0.13 9.66
N VAL A 127 20.40 0.71 8.46
CA VAL A 127 20.18 -0.05 7.22
C VAL A 127 21.18 -1.20 7.14
N LYS A 128 22.46 -0.88 7.32
CA LYS A 128 23.53 -1.88 7.31
C LYS A 128 23.32 -2.95 8.39
N TYR A 129 22.99 -2.55 9.61
CA TYR A 129 22.73 -3.47 10.71
C TYR A 129 21.58 -4.45 10.39
N MET A 130 20.46 -3.94 9.87
CA MET A 130 19.31 -4.77 9.49
C MET A 130 19.66 -5.70 8.33
N SER A 131 20.36 -5.20 7.32
CA SER A 131 20.78 -5.98 6.15
C SER A 131 21.80 -7.07 6.53
N ASP A 132 22.78 -6.77 7.38
CA ASP A 132 23.74 -7.75 7.89
C ASP A 132 23.06 -8.88 8.71
N ASN A 133 21.86 -8.61 9.25
CA ASN A 133 21.01 -9.58 9.93
C ASN A 133 19.94 -10.19 8.98
N TYR A 134 20.15 -10.15 7.68
CA TYR A 134 19.34 -10.79 6.65
C TYR A 134 17.91 -10.26 6.54
N LEU A 135 17.59 -9.05 7.01
CA LEU A 135 16.29 -8.43 6.78
C LEU A 135 16.25 -7.85 5.35
N PRO A 136 15.27 -8.23 4.51
CA PRO A 136 15.07 -7.64 3.18
C PRO A 136 14.56 -6.20 3.33
N LEU A 137 15.29 -5.23 2.76
CA LEU A 137 14.99 -3.81 2.95
C LEU A 137 14.58 -3.14 1.64
N PHE A 138 13.61 -2.25 1.77
CA PHE A 138 13.12 -1.38 0.72
C PHE A 138 13.30 0.09 1.15
N GLY A 139 13.95 0.91 0.33
CA GLY A 139 14.24 2.29 0.62
C GLY A 139 13.17 3.25 0.15
N HIS A 140 13.22 4.48 0.68
CA HIS A 140 12.41 5.60 0.22
C HIS A 140 13.25 6.87 0.20
N ILE A 141 13.32 7.52 -0.96
CA ILE A 141 14.11 8.75 -1.19
C ILE A 141 13.24 9.83 -1.83
N GLY A 142 13.74 11.06 -1.85
CA GLY A 142 12.93 12.21 -2.24
C GLY A 142 12.07 12.72 -1.08
N ALA A 143 10.81 13.07 -1.35
CA ALA A 143 9.89 13.48 -0.28
C ALA A 143 9.58 12.29 0.63
N LEU A 144 9.63 12.53 1.93
CA LEU A 144 9.20 11.56 2.94
C LEU A 144 7.76 11.85 3.33
N SER A 145 7.09 10.90 4.00
CA SER A 145 5.74 11.08 4.53
C SER A 145 5.72 11.14 6.06
N GLY A 146 4.58 11.49 6.63
CA GLY A 146 4.42 11.59 8.07
C GLY A 146 5.25 12.70 8.69
N TRP A 147 5.63 12.53 9.95
CA TRP A 147 6.40 13.53 10.70
C TRP A 147 7.84 13.74 10.18
N GLN A 148 8.40 12.80 9.42
CA GLN A 148 9.73 12.93 8.80
C GLN A 148 9.79 14.13 7.84
N THR A 149 8.66 14.56 7.30
CA THR A 149 8.57 15.76 6.46
C THR A 149 9.00 17.03 7.16
N VAL A 150 8.89 17.10 8.50
CA VAL A 150 9.29 18.27 9.29
C VAL A 150 10.76 18.62 9.04
N LYS A 151 11.65 17.62 9.01
CA LYS A 151 13.08 17.81 8.72
C LYS A 151 13.31 18.33 7.29
N GLN A 152 12.42 18.00 6.37
CA GLN A 152 12.47 18.46 4.97
C GLN A 152 11.78 19.82 4.74
N GLY A 153 11.19 20.43 5.79
CA GLY A 153 10.43 21.67 5.71
C GLY A 153 9.04 21.49 5.10
N GLY A 154 8.39 20.35 5.40
CA GLY A 154 7.07 19.95 4.95
C GLY A 154 7.07 19.02 3.73
N TYR A 155 5.89 18.47 3.41
CA TYR A 155 5.70 17.63 2.23
C TYR A 155 5.70 18.50 0.96
N LYS A 156 6.74 18.37 0.16
CA LYS A 156 6.96 19.23 -1.02
C LYS A 156 7.86 18.53 -2.05
N ARG A 157 7.88 19.08 -3.27
CA ARG A 157 8.81 18.68 -4.33
C ARG A 157 10.26 19.00 -3.94
N LEU A 158 11.13 17.99 -3.96
CA LEU A 158 12.55 18.06 -3.66
C LEU A 158 13.40 17.86 -4.92
N GLY A 159 14.68 18.18 -4.87
CA GLY A 159 15.60 17.98 -6.01
C GLY A 159 15.47 19.02 -7.13
N LYS A 160 15.03 20.26 -6.81
CA LYS A 160 14.83 21.33 -7.81
C LYS A 160 16.13 21.99 -8.28
N THR A 161 17.23 21.83 -7.56
CA THR A 161 18.57 22.29 -7.95
C THR A 161 19.50 21.10 -8.07
N ALA A 162 20.61 21.24 -8.80
CA ALA A 162 21.60 20.18 -8.96
C ALA A 162 22.15 19.70 -7.61
N GLU A 163 22.39 20.63 -6.66
CA GLU A 163 22.87 20.30 -5.32
C GLU A 163 21.85 19.46 -4.55
N SER A 164 20.57 19.88 -4.53
CA SER A 164 19.51 19.14 -3.84
C SER A 164 19.18 17.80 -4.53
N ALA A 165 19.32 17.70 -5.85
CA ALA A 165 19.23 16.45 -6.58
C ALA A 165 20.36 15.48 -6.21
N MET A 166 21.59 16.00 -6.08
CA MET A 166 22.74 15.20 -5.63
C MET A 166 22.61 14.70 -4.19
N GLU A 167 21.94 15.43 -3.31
CA GLU A 167 21.64 14.95 -1.94
C GLU A 167 20.70 13.72 -2.00
N ILE A 168 19.67 13.75 -2.86
CA ILE A 168 18.76 12.61 -3.04
C ILE A 168 19.51 11.42 -3.64
N PHE A 169 20.35 11.65 -4.65
CA PHE A 169 21.16 10.60 -5.25
C PHE A 169 22.11 9.96 -4.22
N LYS A 170 22.84 10.77 -3.45
CA LYS A 170 23.77 10.28 -2.41
C LYS A 170 23.02 9.40 -1.39
N MET A 171 21.86 9.83 -0.93
CA MET A 171 21.03 9.05 -0.01
C MET A 171 20.67 7.67 -0.63
N GLY A 172 20.19 7.64 -1.86
CA GLY A 172 19.87 6.40 -2.55
C GLY A 172 21.09 5.51 -2.78
N TYR A 173 22.23 6.10 -3.14
CA TYR A 173 23.48 5.37 -3.31
C TYR A 173 23.97 4.75 -1.99
N GLU A 174 23.97 5.51 -0.91
CA GLU A 174 24.36 5.03 0.42
C GLU A 174 23.41 3.93 0.92
N TYR A 175 22.11 4.07 0.70
CA TYR A 175 21.14 3.02 1.03
C TYR A 175 21.41 1.73 0.27
N GLN A 176 21.68 1.81 -1.03
CA GLN A 176 22.04 0.65 -1.84
C GLN A 176 23.32 -0.03 -1.32
N GLU A 177 24.39 0.77 -1.04
CA GLU A 177 25.66 0.24 -0.53
C GLU A 177 25.53 -0.41 0.86
N ASN A 178 24.53 0.00 1.63
CA ASN A 178 24.20 -0.58 2.94
C ASN A 178 23.18 -1.73 2.89
N GLY A 179 22.72 -2.13 1.69
CA GLY A 179 21.97 -3.36 1.50
C GLY A 179 20.47 -3.20 1.25
N MET A 180 19.97 -2.01 0.94
CA MET A 180 18.61 -1.89 0.42
C MET A 180 18.50 -2.49 -0.99
N GLY A 181 17.51 -3.37 -1.19
CA GLY A 181 17.34 -4.14 -2.42
C GLY A 181 16.38 -3.53 -3.44
N CYS A 182 15.64 -2.48 -3.08
CA CYS A 182 14.75 -1.73 -3.96
C CYS A 182 14.46 -0.36 -3.33
N MET A 183 14.02 0.63 -4.11
CA MET A 183 13.69 1.96 -3.59
C MET A 183 12.45 2.56 -4.24
N THR A 184 11.68 3.33 -3.48
CA THR A 184 10.70 4.30 -4.01
C THR A 184 11.33 5.68 -4.05
N ILE A 185 11.08 6.45 -5.14
CA ILE A 185 11.46 7.86 -5.25
C ILE A 185 10.20 8.71 -5.39
N GLU A 186 10.05 9.74 -4.54
CA GLU A 186 8.82 10.50 -4.43
C GLU A 186 9.01 12.00 -4.63
N LEU A 187 8.08 12.64 -5.38
CA LEU A 187 8.00 14.09 -5.61
C LEU A 187 9.32 14.73 -6.04
N THR A 188 10.05 14.10 -6.95
CA THR A 188 11.27 14.63 -7.55
C THR A 188 11.04 15.00 -9.02
N PRO A 189 11.81 15.97 -9.58
CA PRO A 189 11.74 16.27 -11.01
C PRO A 189 12.00 15.05 -11.88
N HIS A 190 11.40 15.04 -13.08
CA HIS A 190 11.52 13.96 -14.06
C HIS A 190 12.99 13.58 -14.33
N GLU A 191 13.82 14.57 -14.62
CA GLU A 191 15.23 14.39 -14.96
C GLU A 191 16.04 13.78 -13.80
N VAL A 192 15.67 14.15 -12.56
CA VAL A 192 16.35 13.67 -11.35
C VAL A 192 16.01 12.21 -11.10
N SER A 193 14.73 11.88 -11.11
CA SER A 193 14.29 10.48 -10.86
C SER A 193 14.78 9.53 -11.96
N GLN A 194 14.78 9.96 -13.22
CA GLN A 194 15.31 9.17 -14.32
C GLN A 194 16.81 8.91 -14.16
N ALA A 195 17.61 9.95 -13.94
CA ALA A 195 19.05 9.82 -13.77
C ALA A 195 19.43 8.95 -12.57
N ILE A 196 18.67 9.06 -11.46
CA ILE A 196 18.89 8.23 -10.27
C ILE A 196 18.56 6.77 -10.58
N ALA A 197 17.43 6.48 -11.23
CA ALA A 197 17.06 5.12 -11.59
C ALA A 197 18.06 4.46 -12.55
N GLU A 198 18.59 5.20 -13.51
CA GLU A 198 19.62 4.72 -14.43
C GLU A 198 20.98 4.45 -13.72
N LYS A 199 21.29 5.21 -12.69
CA LYS A 199 22.58 5.15 -12.01
C LYS A 199 22.64 4.14 -10.87
N LEU A 200 21.53 3.92 -10.16
CA LEU A 200 21.48 2.92 -9.09
C LEU A 200 21.37 1.51 -9.65
N ARG A 201 22.00 0.55 -8.99
CA ARG A 201 21.95 -0.88 -9.38
C ARG A 201 20.63 -1.53 -9.02
N VAL A 202 20.04 -1.13 -7.88
CA VAL A 202 18.76 -1.65 -7.39
C VAL A 202 17.59 -1.01 -8.13
N PRO A 203 16.43 -1.67 -8.20
CA PRO A 203 15.22 -1.08 -8.80
C PRO A 203 14.80 0.20 -8.09
N VAL A 204 14.35 1.19 -8.87
CA VAL A 204 13.79 2.44 -8.39
C VAL A 204 12.37 2.60 -8.93
N ILE A 205 11.38 2.68 -8.04
CA ILE A 205 9.97 2.82 -8.37
C ILE A 205 9.53 4.25 -8.08
N SER A 206 8.91 4.91 -9.05
CA SER A 206 8.49 6.31 -8.90
C SER A 206 7.09 6.45 -8.34
N ILE A 207 6.85 7.50 -7.57
CA ILE A 207 5.51 7.94 -7.15
C ILE A 207 5.40 9.47 -7.22
N ALA A 208 4.17 9.96 -7.33
CA ALA A 208 3.83 11.39 -7.28
C ALA A 208 4.50 12.25 -8.37
N GLY A 209 4.40 11.80 -9.62
CA GLY A 209 4.78 12.58 -10.80
C GLY A 209 6.26 12.55 -11.16
N SER A 210 7.04 11.66 -10.56
CA SER A 210 8.40 11.39 -10.99
C SER A 210 8.44 10.62 -12.32
N ALA A 211 9.60 10.61 -13.00
CA ALA A 211 9.79 9.97 -14.31
C ALA A 211 9.44 8.47 -14.32
N PRO A 212 9.28 7.87 -15.51
CA PRO A 212 9.26 6.41 -15.62
C PRO A 212 10.63 5.86 -15.24
N CYS A 213 10.76 5.48 -13.97
CA CYS A 213 11.90 4.74 -13.45
C CYS A 213 11.79 3.25 -13.85
N ASP A 214 12.30 2.34 -13.02
CA ASP A 214 12.13 0.90 -13.25
C ASP A 214 10.68 0.44 -13.05
N GLY A 215 9.85 1.28 -12.45
CA GLY A 215 8.43 1.07 -12.25
C GLY A 215 7.72 2.31 -11.73
N SER A 216 6.41 2.16 -11.47
CA SER A 216 5.59 3.23 -10.91
C SER A 216 4.67 2.70 -9.83
N GLU A 217 4.42 3.55 -8.84
CA GLU A 217 3.48 3.34 -7.75
C GLU A 217 2.30 4.30 -7.83
N MET A 218 1.12 3.82 -7.47
CA MET A 218 -0.07 4.64 -7.28
C MET A 218 -0.83 4.22 -6.03
N VAL A 219 -1.53 5.17 -5.42
CA VAL A 219 -2.42 4.92 -4.29
C VAL A 219 -3.79 4.51 -4.80
N ASP A 220 -4.45 3.57 -4.14
CA ASP A 220 -5.80 3.07 -4.49
C ASP A 220 -6.83 4.18 -4.61
N PHE A 221 -6.83 5.15 -3.69
CA PHE A 221 -7.76 6.28 -3.74
C PHE A 221 -7.72 7.01 -5.07
N ASP A 222 -6.52 7.18 -5.62
CA ASP A 222 -6.33 7.80 -6.91
C ASP A 222 -6.72 6.86 -8.05
N THR A 223 -6.27 5.60 -7.99
CA THR A 223 -6.52 4.61 -9.05
C THR A 223 -8.02 4.38 -9.27
N PHE A 224 -8.78 4.26 -8.19
CA PHE A 224 -10.22 3.94 -8.25
C PHE A 224 -11.14 5.15 -8.15
N GLY A 225 -10.61 6.37 -8.07
CA GLY A 225 -11.47 7.54 -7.96
C GLY A 225 -12.33 7.55 -6.70
N MET A 226 -11.71 7.24 -5.54
CA MET A 226 -12.43 7.05 -4.27
C MET A 226 -12.60 8.35 -3.47
N MET A 227 -12.10 9.47 -3.98
CA MET A 227 -12.14 10.77 -3.31
C MET A 227 -12.85 11.80 -4.19
N PRO A 228 -13.42 12.88 -3.60
CA PRO A 228 -14.05 13.96 -4.37
C PRO A 228 -13.06 14.78 -5.23
N SER A 229 -11.78 14.71 -4.90
CA SER A 229 -10.71 15.41 -5.63
C SER A 229 -9.40 14.63 -5.54
N PHE A 230 -8.54 14.80 -6.54
CA PHE A 230 -7.29 14.07 -6.69
C PHE A 230 -6.11 15.01 -6.87
N ALA A 231 -4.91 14.52 -6.54
CA ALA A 231 -3.67 15.22 -6.86
C ALA A 231 -3.47 15.33 -8.37
N SER A 232 -2.87 16.41 -8.83
CA SER A 232 -2.67 16.70 -10.27
C SER A 232 -1.82 15.66 -11.02
N HIS A 233 -1.07 14.82 -10.30
CA HIS A 233 -0.24 13.74 -10.85
C HIS A 233 -0.98 12.40 -10.90
N ALA A 234 -2.14 12.30 -10.28
CA ALA A 234 -2.91 11.06 -10.26
C ALA A 234 -3.64 10.83 -11.58
N LYS A 235 -3.65 9.57 -12.02
CA LYS A 235 -4.48 9.12 -13.13
C LYS A 235 -5.57 8.20 -12.58
N VAL A 236 -6.81 8.63 -12.74
CA VAL A 236 -8.00 7.90 -12.31
C VAL A 236 -8.38 6.88 -13.39
N TYR A 237 -8.62 5.63 -13.00
CA TYR A 237 -9.02 4.53 -13.88
C TYR A 237 -10.46 4.09 -13.67
N ALA A 238 -11.09 4.50 -12.54
CA ALA A 238 -12.49 4.22 -12.22
C ALA A 238 -13.10 5.39 -11.42
N GLU A 239 -14.42 5.56 -11.49
CA GLU A 239 -15.16 6.61 -10.78
C GLU A 239 -15.96 6.01 -9.61
N PHE A 240 -15.24 5.48 -8.62
CA PHE A 240 -15.87 4.73 -7.52
C PHE A 240 -16.66 5.63 -6.56
N PHE A 241 -16.20 6.85 -6.29
CA PHE A 241 -16.89 7.77 -5.38
C PHE A 241 -18.29 8.16 -5.86
N PRO A 242 -18.47 8.68 -7.10
CA PRO A 242 -19.81 8.97 -7.62
C PRO A 242 -20.68 7.71 -7.71
N PHE A 243 -20.14 6.57 -8.14
CA PHE A 243 -20.86 5.30 -8.16
C PHE A 243 -21.40 4.91 -6.78
N ALA A 244 -20.58 5.02 -5.74
CA ALA A 244 -21.03 4.74 -4.37
C ALA A 244 -22.11 5.70 -3.89
N CYS A 245 -22.00 6.99 -4.23
CA CYS A 245 -23.03 7.99 -3.93
C CYS A 245 -24.38 7.65 -4.60
N GLU A 246 -24.36 7.32 -5.88
CA GLU A 246 -25.56 6.94 -6.64
C GLU A 246 -26.21 5.67 -6.08
N ALA A 247 -25.42 4.68 -5.73
CA ALA A 247 -25.92 3.44 -5.09
C ALA A 247 -26.60 3.72 -3.74
N TYR A 248 -25.98 4.57 -2.90
CA TYR A 248 -26.60 4.96 -1.62
C TYR A 248 -27.85 5.83 -1.81
N MET A 249 -27.88 6.73 -2.78
CA MET A 249 -29.09 7.53 -3.08
C MET A 249 -30.24 6.64 -3.50
N SER A 250 -29.98 5.68 -4.41
CA SER A 250 -31.00 4.73 -4.89
C SER A 250 -31.53 3.87 -3.75
N TRP A 251 -30.64 3.30 -2.93
CA TRP A 251 -31.07 2.53 -1.76
C TRP A 251 -31.88 3.36 -0.76
N ALA A 252 -31.43 4.59 -0.49
CA ALA A 252 -32.15 5.47 0.43
C ALA A 252 -33.57 5.82 -0.07
N GLU A 253 -33.74 6.00 -1.38
CA GLU A 253 -35.05 6.23 -2.00
C GLU A 253 -35.94 5.00 -1.87
N ASP A 254 -35.44 3.82 -2.18
CA ASP A 254 -36.19 2.55 -2.05
C ASP A 254 -36.67 2.33 -0.61
N VAL A 255 -35.81 2.60 0.38
CA VAL A 255 -36.21 2.48 1.80
C VAL A 255 -37.30 3.51 2.16
N ARG A 256 -37.14 4.77 1.73
CA ARG A 256 -38.12 5.85 2.05
C ARG A 256 -39.45 5.67 1.34
N SER A 257 -39.46 5.13 0.13
CA SER A 257 -40.66 4.83 -0.62
C SER A 257 -41.33 3.50 -0.26
N GLY A 258 -40.70 2.70 0.60
CA GLY A 258 -41.19 1.37 0.97
C GLY A 258 -40.97 0.28 -0.08
N ASN A 259 -40.15 0.54 -1.09
CA ASN A 259 -39.80 -0.44 -2.12
C ASN A 259 -38.76 -1.45 -1.65
N TYR A 260 -38.03 -1.15 -0.56
CA TYR A 260 -37.08 -2.05 0.06
C TYR A 260 -37.38 -2.16 1.56
N PRO A 261 -37.36 -3.39 2.14
CA PRO A 261 -37.12 -4.67 1.47
C PRO A 261 -38.31 -5.12 0.61
N GLU A 262 -38.02 -5.73 -0.55
CA GLU A 262 -39.03 -6.44 -1.32
C GLU A 262 -39.37 -7.77 -0.63
N GLU A 263 -40.51 -8.39 -0.99
CA GLU A 263 -40.97 -9.68 -0.44
C GLU A 263 -39.88 -10.76 -0.50
N LYS A 264 -39.14 -10.84 -1.58
CA LYS A 264 -38.03 -11.80 -1.76
C LYS A 264 -36.85 -11.63 -0.78
N HIS A 265 -36.77 -10.50 -0.07
CA HIS A 265 -35.76 -10.19 0.93
C HIS A 265 -36.27 -10.44 2.36
N CYS A 266 -37.56 -10.81 2.52
CA CYS A 266 -38.21 -10.96 3.82
C CYS A 266 -38.20 -12.42 4.29
N TRP A 267 -38.12 -12.62 5.57
CA TRP A 267 -38.35 -13.90 6.21
C TRP A 267 -39.70 -13.86 6.90
N HIS A 268 -40.46 -14.96 6.79
CA HIS A 268 -41.77 -15.09 7.38
C HIS A 268 -41.77 -16.15 8.45
N MET A 269 -42.55 -15.90 9.49
CA MET A 269 -42.90 -16.89 10.49
C MET A 269 -43.87 -17.89 9.86
N ASP A 270 -44.01 -19.07 10.49
CA ASP A 270 -45.17 -19.91 10.27
C ASP A 270 -46.46 -19.08 10.50
N PRO A 271 -47.46 -19.18 9.61
CA PRO A 271 -48.68 -18.36 9.70
C PRO A 271 -49.40 -18.49 11.05
N ALA A 272 -49.42 -19.70 11.65
CA ALA A 272 -50.09 -19.93 12.95
C ALA A 272 -49.29 -19.27 14.09
N GLU A 273 -47.97 -19.27 14.05
CA GLU A 273 -47.13 -18.60 15.04
C GLU A 273 -47.18 -17.08 14.87
N ALA A 274 -47.31 -16.59 13.64
CA ALA A 274 -47.49 -15.16 13.38
C ALA A 274 -48.80 -14.63 13.96
N GLU A 275 -49.89 -15.37 13.79
CA GLU A 275 -51.20 -15.03 14.37
C GLU A 275 -51.18 -15.07 15.90
N LYS A 276 -50.56 -16.08 16.46
CA LYS A 276 -50.38 -16.20 17.92
C LYS A 276 -49.58 -15.04 18.49
N PHE A 277 -48.53 -14.62 17.79
CA PHE A 277 -47.72 -13.45 18.18
C PHE A 277 -48.55 -12.18 18.16
N LYS A 278 -49.34 -11.93 17.11
CA LYS A 278 -50.25 -10.78 17.03
C LYS A 278 -51.23 -10.74 18.21
N ASN A 279 -51.87 -11.88 18.50
CA ASN A 279 -52.81 -12.02 19.60
C ASN A 279 -52.13 -11.78 21.00
N MET A 280 -50.84 -12.04 21.11
CA MET A 280 -50.07 -11.73 22.32
C MET A 280 -49.80 -10.22 22.46
N LEU A 281 -49.50 -9.53 21.35
CA LEU A 281 -49.27 -8.11 21.32
C LEU A 281 -50.50 -7.28 21.71
N GLU A 282 -51.74 -7.74 21.34
CA GLU A 282 -53.00 -7.06 21.70
C GLU A 282 -53.23 -6.99 23.22
N LYS A 283 -52.49 -7.76 24.03
CA LYS A 283 -52.60 -7.78 25.52
C LYS A 283 -51.62 -6.86 26.19
N PHE A 284 -50.76 -6.15 25.43
CA PHE A 284 -49.84 -5.14 25.90
C PHE A 284 -50.35 -3.71 25.65
#